data_57b8efd2dce5f48dadcf5d718488ce96
#
_entry.id   57b8efd2dce5f48dadcf5d718488ce96
#
_cell.length_a   1.000
_cell.length_b   1.000
_cell.length_c   1.000
_cell.angle_alpha   90.00
_cell.angle_beta   90.00
_cell.angle_gamma   90.00
#
_symmetry.space_group_name_H-M   'P 1'
#
loop_
_entity.id
_entity.type
_entity.pdbx_description
1 polymer ?
#
loop_
_entity_poly.entity_id
_entity_poly.type
_entity_poly.pdbx_seq_one_letter_code
_entity_poly.pdbx_strand_id
1 'polypeptide(L)'
;MVCIRRATVDDLLAMQACNLMCLPENYQMKYYLYHILSWPQLLYVAEDYNGRIVGYVLAKMDEESNECHGHITSLAVLRTHRKLGLATKLMTAAQAAMEQVYEAEYVSLHVRRSNRAAFHLYTETLGYKIHDVEAKYYADGEDAYDMRKYFKGKQNHQQSHGHHHHHHGGGCCSGDAVDTTQAEDAIATTSK
;
A
#
# COMPACT_ATOMS: atom_id res chain seq x y z
N MET A 1 17.10 13.59 15.99
CA MET A 1 15.76 14.01 15.50
C MET A 1 15.58 13.44 14.09
N VAL A 2 14.43 12.87 13.76
CA VAL A 2 14.11 12.33 12.42
C VAL A 2 13.04 13.20 11.78
N CYS A 3 13.26 13.64 10.54
CA CYS A 3 12.35 14.48 9.78
C CYS A 3 11.57 13.62 8.76
N ILE A 4 10.28 13.86 8.65
CA ILE A 4 9.43 13.30 7.58
C ILE A 4 9.28 14.36 6.51
N ARG A 5 9.64 14.04 5.28
CA ARG A 5 9.52 14.92 4.12
C ARG A 5 9.11 14.17 2.87
N ARG A 6 8.65 14.88 1.85
CA ARG A 6 8.40 14.27 0.53
C ARG A 6 9.70 13.68 -0.02
N ALA A 7 9.58 12.53 -0.66
CA ALA A 7 10.68 11.95 -1.41
C ALA A 7 10.92 12.71 -2.71
N THR A 8 12.17 12.72 -3.13
CA THR A 8 12.61 13.19 -4.44
C THR A 8 13.21 12.03 -5.23
N VAL A 9 13.48 12.23 -6.52
CA VAL A 9 14.14 11.21 -7.34
C VAL A 9 15.48 10.78 -6.76
N ASP A 10 16.22 11.71 -6.12
CA ASP A 10 17.51 11.43 -5.49
C ASP A 10 17.40 10.47 -4.29
N ASP A 11 16.22 10.36 -3.68
CA ASP A 11 15.98 9.44 -2.54
C ASP A 11 15.71 8.00 -2.96
N LEU A 12 15.40 7.73 -4.23
CA LEU A 12 14.88 6.42 -4.66
C LEU A 12 15.86 5.27 -4.42
N LEU A 13 17.17 5.49 -4.62
CA LEU A 13 18.18 4.48 -4.33
C LEU A 13 18.26 4.16 -2.84
N ALA A 14 18.14 5.17 -1.98
CA ALA A 14 18.13 4.99 -0.53
C ALA A 14 16.85 4.29 -0.07
N MET A 15 15.70 4.58 -0.68
CA MET A 15 14.43 3.89 -0.43
C MET A 15 14.55 2.40 -0.79
N GLN A 16 15.11 2.09 -1.97
CA GLN A 16 15.36 0.72 -2.39
C GLN A 16 16.31 -0.02 -1.43
N ALA A 17 17.38 0.63 -1.00
CA ALA A 17 18.31 0.07 -0.01
C ALA A 17 17.61 -0.23 1.33
N CYS A 18 16.75 0.67 1.80
CA CYS A 18 15.93 0.46 2.99
C CYS A 18 14.96 -0.72 2.80
N ASN A 19 14.33 -0.85 1.63
CA ASN A 19 13.46 -1.97 1.28
C ASN A 19 14.20 -3.30 1.35
N LEU A 20 15.37 -3.41 0.71
CA LEU A 20 16.20 -4.61 0.70
C LEU A 20 16.63 -5.07 2.10
N MET A 21 16.82 -4.14 3.04
CA MET A 21 17.17 -4.44 4.43
C MET A 21 15.98 -4.86 5.28
N CYS A 22 14.75 -4.50 4.91
CA CYS A 22 13.60 -4.55 5.80
C CYS A 22 12.54 -5.57 5.40
N LEU A 23 12.36 -5.79 4.11
CA LEU A 23 11.23 -6.55 3.57
C LEU A 23 11.70 -7.64 2.60
N PRO A 24 11.00 -8.79 2.56
CA PRO A 24 11.24 -9.80 1.54
C PRO A 24 10.72 -9.39 0.16
N GLU A 25 9.69 -8.54 0.09
CA GLU A 25 9.15 -7.99 -1.15
C GLU A 25 10.03 -6.84 -1.63
N ASN A 26 10.81 -7.10 -2.68
CA ASN A 26 11.74 -6.13 -3.26
C ASN A 26 11.29 -5.73 -4.66
N TYR A 27 11.44 -4.45 -5.00
CA TYR A 27 11.03 -3.89 -6.28
C TYR A 27 12.22 -3.42 -7.09
N GLN A 28 12.10 -3.54 -8.43
CA GLN A 28 13.06 -2.94 -9.35
C GLN A 28 12.94 -1.41 -9.34
N MET A 29 14.03 -0.71 -9.66
CA MET A 29 14.06 0.77 -9.65
C MET A 29 13.00 1.41 -10.55
N LYS A 30 12.66 0.77 -11.68
CA LYS A 30 11.58 1.24 -12.57
C LYS A 30 10.25 1.43 -11.84
N TYR A 31 9.97 0.61 -10.82
CA TYR A 31 8.72 0.67 -10.06
C TYR A 31 8.67 1.90 -9.14
N TYR A 32 9.80 2.22 -8.50
CA TYR A 32 9.94 3.46 -7.73
C TYR A 32 9.81 4.70 -8.61
N LEU A 33 10.45 4.68 -9.80
CA LEU A 33 10.33 5.76 -10.78
C LEU A 33 8.90 5.94 -11.27
N TYR A 34 8.20 4.85 -11.56
CA TYR A 34 6.80 4.90 -11.95
C TYR A 34 5.94 5.60 -10.90
N HIS A 35 6.10 5.25 -9.61
CA HIS A 35 5.36 5.87 -8.52
C HIS A 35 5.64 7.36 -8.37
N ILE A 36 6.90 7.76 -8.38
CA ILE A 36 7.26 9.18 -8.16
C ILE A 36 6.86 10.07 -9.35
N LEU A 37 6.88 9.54 -10.55
CA LEU A 37 6.44 10.26 -11.74
C LEU A 37 4.92 10.40 -11.82
N SER A 38 4.19 9.36 -11.39
CA SER A 38 2.72 9.34 -11.44
C SER A 38 2.08 10.05 -10.24
N TRP A 39 2.60 9.81 -9.03
CA TRP A 39 2.02 10.32 -7.78
C TRP A 39 3.09 10.89 -6.83
N PRO A 40 3.78 11.97 -7.20
CA PRO A 40 4.91 12.52 -6.42
C PRO A 40 4.52 12.98 -5.01
N GLN A 41 3.24 13.26 -4.75
CA GLN A 41 2.74 13.66 -3.45
C GLN A 41 2.53 12.50 -2.48
N LEU A 42 2.62 11.25 -2.94
CA LEU A 42 2.33 10.06 -2.13
C LEU A 42 3.58 9.33 -1.63
N LEU A 43 4.77 9.84 -1.93
CA LEU A 43 6.03 9.26 -1.49
C LEU A 43 6.65 10.14 -0.40
N TYR A 44 6.92 9.53 0.75
CA TYR A 44 7.57 10.21 1.87
C TYR A 44 8.75 9.39 2.39
N VAL A 45 9.74 10.08 2.90
CA VAL A 45 10.92 9.50 3.54
C VAL A 45 11.09 10.03 4.95
N ALA A 46 11.67 9.19 5.80
CA ALA A 46 12.16 9.56 7.12
C ALA A 46 13.68 9.72 7.05
N GLU A 47 14.14 10.93 7.25
CA GLU A 47 15.56 11.31 7.20
C GLU A 47 16.08 11.60 8.60
N ASP A 48 17.19 10.98 8.98
CA ASP A 48 17.84 11.25 10.26
C ASP A 48 18.69 12.54 10.21
N TYR A 49 19.25 12.92 11.35
CA TYR A 49 20.05 14.14 11.47
C TYR A 49 21.35 14.13 10.64
N ASN A 50 21.79 12.96 10.16
CA ASN A 50 22.95 12.82 9.27
C ASN A 50 22.55 12.82 7.78
N GLY A 51 21.28 13.06 7.45
CA GLY A 51 20.80 13.00 6.08
C GLY A 51 20.58 11.58 5.54
N ARG A 52 20.59 10.56 6.40
CA ARG A 52 20.37 9.17 6.01
C ARG A 52 18.86 8.87 5.98
N ILE A 53 18.41 8.24 4.92
CA ILE A 53 17.05 7.72 4.86
C ILE A 53 16.93 6.45 5.70
N VAL A 54 16.09 6.50 6.72
CA VAL A 54 15.86 5.43 7.70
C VAL A 54 14.48 4.80 7.62
N GLY A 55 13.63 5.31 6.75
CA GLY A 55 12.31 4.77 6.47
C GLY A 55 11.67 5.46 5.28
N TYR A 56 10.65 4.83 4.72
CA TYR A 56 9.90 5.38 3.60
C TYR A 56 8.48 4.80 3.54
N VAL A 57 7.62 5.49 2.82
CA VAL A 57 6.35 4.99 2.31
C VAL A 57 6.29 5.20 0.80
N LEU A 58 5.89 4.16 0.08
CA LEU A 58 5.64 4.14 -1.35
C LEU A 58 4.15 3.87 -1.55
N ALA A 59 3.45 4.81 -2.18
CA ALA A 59 2.02 4.72 -2.37
C ALA A 59 1.59 5.18 -3.76
N LYS A 60 0.42 4.73 -4.18
CA LYS A 60 -0.20 5.05 -5.47
C LYS A 60 -1.68 5.36 -5.31
N MET A 61 -2.30 5.91 -6.34
CA MET A 61 -3.76 5.91 -6.51
C MET A 61 -4.15 4.75 -7.39
N ASP A 62 -5.29 4.16 -7.11
CA ASP A 62 -5.92 3.16 -7.96
C ASP A 62 -7.09 3.85 -8.70
N GLU A 63 -6.96 3.92 -10.02
CA GLU A 63 -7.91 4.60 -10.90
C GLU A 63 -8.83 3.61 -11.65
N GLU A 64 -8.59 2.30 -11.51
CA GLU A 64 -9.32 1.27 -12.26
C GLU A 64 -10.66 0.91 -11.63
N SER A 65 -10.88 1.26 -10.36
CA SER A 65 -12.14 1.03 -9.68
C SER A 65 -13.09 2.23 -9.82
N ASN A 66 -14.41 1.98 -9.70
CA ASN A 66 -15.42 3.05 -9.67
C ASN A 66 -15.29 3.97 -8.44
N GLU A 67 -14.45 3.59 -7.47
CA GLU A 67 -14.19 4.33 -6.24
C GLU A 67 -12.72 4.77 -6.24
N CYS A 68 -12.48 6.08 -6.22
CA CYS A 68 -11.13 6.64 -6.13
C CYS A 68 -10.51 6.27 -4.78
N HIS A 69 -9.47 5.45 -4.77
CA HIS A 69 -8.80 5.06 -3.54
C HIS A 69 -7.28 5.05 -3.67
N GLY A 70 -6.62 5.26 -2.53
CA GLY A 70 -5.18 5.12 -2.42
C GLY A 70 -4.77 3.69 -2.07
N HIS A 71 -3.57 3.33 -2.44
CA HIS A 71 -2.96 2.05 -2.08
C HIS A 71 -1.55 2.24 -1.54
N ILE A 72 -1.26 1.64 -0.38
CA ILE A 72 0.10 1.62 0.17
C ILE A 72 0.83 0.42 -0.40
N THR A 73 1.73 0.68 -1.34
CA THR A 73 2.52 -0.35 -1.99
C THR A 73 3.58 -0.93 -1.08
N SER A 74 4.28 -0.06 -0.32
CA SER A 74 5.37 -0.47 0.56
C SER A 74 5.61 0.53 1.68
N LEU A 75 5.87 0.01 2.87
CA LEU A 75 6.24 0.80 4.06
C LEU A 75 7.37 0.08 4.79
N ALA A 76 8.47 0.76 5.02
CA ALA A 76 9.58 0.20 5.79
C ALA A 76 10.26 1.24 6.68
N VAL A 77 10.75 0.77 7.83
CA VAL A 77 11.59 1.54 8.75
C VAL A 77 12.75 0.65 9.18
N LEU A 78 13.97 1.16 9.07
CA LEU A 78 15.17 0.44 9.49
C LEU A 78 15.05 -0.03 10.94
N ARG A 79 15.54 -1.22 11.21
CA ARG A 79 15.43 -1.88 12.51
C ARG A 79 15.94 -1.00 13.66
N THR A 80 17.00 -0.22 13.43
CA THR A 80 17.60 0.71 14.39
C THR A 80 16.71 1.90 14.75
N HIS A 81 15.69 2.20 13.91
CA HIS A 81 14.82 3.37 14.08
C HIS A 81 13.35 2.98 14.30
N ARG A 82 13.08 1.70 14.56
CA ARG A 82 11.73 1.22 14.91
C ARG A 82 11.33 1.66 16.30
N LYS A 83 10.03 1.59 16.59
CA LYS A 83 9.40 2.01 17.87
C LYS A 83 9.54 3.51 18.19
N LEU A 84 9.86 4.34 17.20
CA LEU A 84 9.90 5.80 17.30
C LEU A 84 8.68 6.49 16.67
N GLY A 85 7.65 5.73 16.30
CA GLY A 85 6.45 6.26 15.65
C GLY A 85 6.65 6.68 14.18
N LEU A 86 7.79 6.36 13.55
CA LEU A 86 8.10 6.80 12.18
C LEU A 86 7.16 6.20 11.15
N ALA A 87 6.79 4.93 11.27
CA ALA A 87 5.82 4.28 10.38
C ALA A 87 4.46 5.00 10.44
N THR A 88 3.97 5.34 11.62
CA THR A 88 2.75 6.11 11.81
C THR A 88 2.83 7.48 11.14
N LYS A 89 3.93 8.20 11.31
CA LYS A 89 4.13 9.53 10.69
C LYS A 89 4.17 9.45 9.17
N LEU A 90 4.89 8.47 8.60
CA LEU A 90 4.96 8.23 7.16
C LEU A 90 3.57 7.92 6.59
N MET A 91 2.83 7.00 7.22
CA MET A 91 1.48 6.64 6.80
C MET A 91 0.51 7.83 6.88
N THR A 92 0.55 8.58 7.97
CA THR A 92 -0.30 9.76 8.15
C THR A 92 -0.04 10.82 7.07
N ALA A 93 1.22 11.04 6.72
CA ALA A 93 1.59 11.99 5.65
C ALA A 93 1.05 11.54 4.29
N ALA A 94 1.22 10.26 3.92
CA ALA A 94 0.69 9.72 2.67
C ALA A 94 -0.84 9.75 2.63
N GLN A 95 -1.51 9.36 3.72
CA GLN A 95 -2.98 9.39 3.82
C GLN A 95 -3.54 10.81 3.71
N ALA A 96 -2.91 11.78 4.34
CA ALA A 96 -3.31 13.18 4.23
C ALA A 96 -3.21 13.69 2.78
N ALA A 97 -2.16 13.31 2.06
CA ALA A 97 -2.02 13.65 0.64
C ALA A 97 -3.06 12.95 -0.24
N MET A 98 -3.39 11.67 0.03
CA MET A 98 -4.45 10.95 -0.67
C MET A 98 -5.81 11.65 -0.52
N GLU A 99 -6.14 12.08 0.69
CA GLU A 99 -7.40 12.76 0.98
C GLU A 99 -7.44 14.18 0.40
N GLN A 100 -6.38 14.97 0.59
CA GLN A 100 -6.37 16.40 0.26
C GLN A 100 -6.07 16.68 -1.22
N VAL A 101 -5.23 15.87 -1.86
CA VAL A 101 -4.79 16.11 -3.25
C VAL A 101 -5.60 15.30 -4.24
N TYR A 102 -5.89 14.04 -3.89
CA TYR A 102 -6.54 13.09 -4.80
C TYR A 102 -7.99 12.80 -4.45
N GLU A 103 -8.51 13.36 -3.36
CA GLU A 103 -9.90 13.20 -2.89
C GLU A 103 -10.30 11.73 -2.70
N ALA A 104 -9.34 10.88 -2.33
CA ALA A 104 -9.54 9.46 -2.13
C ALA A 104 -10.65 9.19 -1.09
N GLU A 105 -11.44 8.17 -1.33
CA GLU A 105 -12.51 7.74 -0.41
C GLU A 105 -11.96 6.86 0.71
N TYR A 106 -11.02 6.00 0.37
CA TYR A 106 -10.34 5.11 1.32
C TYR A 106 -8.90 4.85 0.87
N VAL A 107 -8.16 4.21 1.73
CA VAL A 107 -6.81 3.68 1.44
C VAL A 107 -6.77 2.20 1.77
N SER A 108 -6.12 1.42 0.91
CA SER A 108 -5.92 -0.01 1.05
C SER A 108 -4.45 -0.38 1.20
N LEU A 109 -4.20 -1.56 1.72
CA LEU A 109 -2.89 -2.19 1.76
C LEU A 109 -3.02 -3.71 1.90
N HIS A 110 -1.95 -4.42 1.51
CA HIS A 110 -1.82 -5.85 1.79
C HIS A 110 -0.76 -6.10 2.86
N VAL A 111 -1.05 -7.00 3.78
CA VAL A 111 -0.12 -7.39 4.84
C VAL A 111 -0.12 -8.91 5.02
N ARG A 112 1.08 -9.50 5.16
CA ARG A 112 1.23 -10.93 5.46
C ARG A 112 0.50 -11.30 6.74
N ARG A 113 -0.23 -12.41 6.73
CA ARG A 113 -0.90 -12.92 7.94
C ARG A 113 0.05 -13.16 9.10
N SER A 114 1.29 -13.56 8.81
CA SER A 114 2.34 -13.78 9.81
C SER A 114 2.93 -12.50 10.40
N ASN A 115 2.78 -11.35 9.70
CA ASN A 115 3.37 -10.07 10.13
C ASN A 115 2.52 -9.39 11.22
N ARG A 116 2.54 -9.97 12.43
CA ARG A 116 1.75 -9.48 13.58
C ARG A 116 2.07 -8.04 13.97
N ALA A 117 3.35 -7.63 13.84
CA ALA A 117 3.76 -6.28 14.21
C ALA A 117 3.14 -5.22 13.28
N ALA A 118 3.17 -5.47 11.97
CA ALA A 118 2.52 -4.59 10.99
C ALA A 118 0.99 -4.63 11.15
N PHE A 119 0.41 -5.80 11.31
CA PHE A 119 -1.02 -5.95 11.55
C PHE A 119 -1.49 -5.11 12.75
N HIS A 120 -0.79 -5.20 13.89
CA HIS A 120 -1.10 -4.40 15.08
C HIS A 120 -0.98 -2.89 14.82
N LEU A 121 0.06 -2.46 14.10
CA LEU A 121 0.21 -1.06 13.70
C LEU A 121 -1.00 -0.58 12.89
N TYR A 122 -1.42 -1.36 11.91
CA TYR A 122 -2.53 -0.96 11.04
C TYR A 122 -3.87 -0.97 11.76
N THR A 123 -4.17 -1.98 12.57
CA THR A 123 -5.46 -2.08 13.28
C THR A 123 -5.55 -1.13 14.45
N GLU A 124 -4.61 -1.20 15.39
CA GLU A 124 -4.70 -0.50 16.68
C GLU A 124 -4.29 0.97 16.59
N THR A 125 -3.23 1.27 15.80
CA THR A 125 -2.69 2.63 15.76
C THR A 125 -3.32 3.45 14.62
N LEU A 126 -3.50 2.85 13.46
CA LEU A 126 -3.94 3.57 12.25
C LEU A 126 -5.42 3.37 11.92
N GLY A 127 -6.10 2.41 12.54
CA GLY A 127 -7.54 2.20 12.41
C GLY A 127 -7.99 1.54 11.10
N TYR A 128 -7.14 0.72 10.48
CA TYR A 128 -7.51 -0.12 9.34
C TYR A 128 -8.36 -1.31 9.79
N LYS A 129 -9.23 -1.78 8.91
CA LYS A 129 -10.03 -3.00 9.11
C LYS A 129 -9.72 -3.99 8.01
N ILE A 130 -9.80 -5.29 8.34
CA ILE A 130 -9.74 -6.34 7.34
C ILE A 130 -10.97 -6.21 6.43
N HIS A 131 -10.74 -6.10 5.13
CA HIS A 131 -11.77 -6.12 4.11
C HIS A 131 -11.92 -7.53 3.54
N ASP A 132 -10.79 -8.18 3.20
CA ASP A 132 -10.77 -9.53 2.66
C ASP A 132 -9.48 -10.27 3.03
N VAL A 133 -9.44 -11.55 2.71
CA VAL A 133 -8.26 -12.42 2.86
C VAL A 133 -7.91 -13.01 1.50
N GLU A 134 -6.82 -12.59 0.93
CA GLU A 134 -6.34 -13.08 -0.35
C GLU A 134 -5.44 -14.29 -0.16
N ALA A 135 -5.93 -15.45 -0.58
CA ALA A 135 -5.21 -16.70 -0.46
C ALA A 135 -4.02 -16.75 -1.41
N LYS A 136 -2.86 -17.19 -0.90
CA LYS A 136 -1.63 -17.37 -1.68
C LYS A 136 -1.16 -16.12 -2.43
N TYR A 137 -1.40 -14.97 -1.84
CA TYR A 137 -1.06 -13.67 -2.45
C TYR A 137 0.44 -13.48 -2.68
N TYR A 138 1.27 -13.87 -1.71
CA TYR A 138 2.72 -13.73 -1.80
C TYR A 138 3.36 -14.88 -2.59
N ALA A 139 4.53 -14.63 -3.18
CA ALA A 139 5.26 -15.59 -4.00
C ALA A 139 5.60 -16.92 -3.29
N ASP A 140 5.72 -16.90 -1.97
CA ASP A 140 5.92 -18.07 -1.12
C ASP A 140 4.62 -18.82 -0.76
N GLY A 141 3.48 -18.34 -1.26
CA GLY A 141 2.16 -18.92 -1.01
C GLY A 141 1.50 -18.48 0.29
N GLU A 142 2.06 -17.49 1.00
CA GLU A 142 1.41 -16.95 2.19
C GLU A 142 0.21 -16.09 1.81
N ASP A 143 -0.86 -16.18 2.62
CA ASP A 143 -2.05 -15.35 2.47
C ASP A 143 -1.77 -13.90 2.91
N ALA A 144 -2.50 -12.97 2.31
CA ALA A 144 -2.53 -11.56 2.72
C ALA A 144 -3.89 -11.18 3.33
N TYR A 145 -3.86 -10.24 4.25
CA TYR A 145 -5.04 -9.44 4.59
C TYR A 145 -5.08 -8.24 3.64
N ASP A 146 -6.17 -8.08 2.89
CA ASP A 146 -6.56 -6.79 2.30
C ASP A 146 -7.16 -5.95 3.42
N MET A 147 -6.51 -4.85 3.75
CA MET A 147 -6.93 -3.96 4.83
C MET A 147 -7.26 -2.59 4.27
N ARG A 148 -8.36 -2.01 4.78
CA ARG A 148 -8.86 -0.72 4.31
C ARG A 148 -9.16 0.23 5.46
N LYS A 149 -8.98 1.52 5.18
CA LYS A 149 -9.37 2.63 6.06
C LYS A 149 -10.09 3.67 5.23
N TYR A 150 -11.36 3.93 5.56
CA TYR A 150 -12.15 5.00 4.94
C TYR A 150 -11.83 6.35 5.59
N PHE A 151 -11.73 7.39 4.76
CA PHE A 151 -11.54 8.76 5.22
C PHE A 151 -12.85 9.33 5.78
N LYS A 152 -12.74 10.27 6.74
CA LYS A 152 -13.90 10.84 7.43
C LYS A 152 -14.82 11.58 6.46
N GLY A 153 -16.13 11.35 6.57
CA GLY A 153 -17.14 11.98 5.71
C GLY A 153 -17.55 11.16 4.49
N LYS A 154 -16.82 10.09 4.14
CA LYS A 154 -17.08 9.26 2.96
C LYS A 154 -17.66 7.85 3.28
N GLN A 155 -18.02 7.60 4.55
CA GLN A 155 -18.48 6.27 5.01
C GLN A 155 -19.94 5.94 4.67
N ASN A 156 -20.71 6.83 4.02
CA ASN A 156 -22.17 6.68 3.91
C ASN A 156 -22.67 5.90 2.69
N HIS A 157 -21.82 5.30 1.87
CA HIS A 157 -22.28 4.57 0.67
C HIS A 157 -22.40 3.06 0.78
N GLN A 158 -22.09 2.41 1.91
CA GLN A 158 -22.08 0.95 2.03
C GLN A 158 -23.18 0.30 2.87
N GLN A 159 -24.29 1.00 3.22
CA GLN A 159 -25.40 0.38 3.98
C GLN A 159 -26.73 0.18 3.21
N SER A 160 -26.75 0.14 1.89
CA SER A 160 -27.99 -0.13 1.17
C SER A 160 -27.80 -1.01 -0.06
N HIS A 161 -27.40 -2.26 0.11
CA HIS A 161 -27.78 -3.34 -0.82
C HIS A 161 -27.89 -4.67 -0.06
N GLY A 162 -28.96 -4.78 0.70
CA GLY A 162 -29.49 -6.06 1.16
C GLY A 162 -30.38 -6.67 0.06
N HIS A 163 -30.08 -7.93 -0.28
CA HIS A 163 -30.99 -8.93 -0.87
C HIS A 163 -31.95 -8.54 -1.98
N HIS A 164 -31.64 -8.98 -3.20
CA HIS A 164 -32.64 -9.62 -4.05
C HIS A 164 -31.98 -10.75 -4.86
N HIS A 165 -32.41 -11.98 -4.54
CA HIS A 165 -32.28 -13.15 -5.42
C HIS A 165 -33.15 -12.96 -6.65
N HIS A 166 -32.55 -13.12 -7.85
CA HIS A 166 -33.27 -13.66 -9.00
C HIS A 166 -32.34 -14.52 -9.86
N HIS A 167 -32.69 -15.79 -9.95
CA HIS A 167 -32.26 -16.74 -10.98
C HIS A 167 -32.73 -16.31 -12.37
N HIS A 168 -31.84 -16.46 -13.36
CA HIS A 168 -32.04 -17.02 -14.74
C HIS A 168 -30.69 -16.78 -15.45
N GLY A 169 -30.05 -17.68 -15.95
CA GLY A 169 -30.10 -18.68 -16.96
C GLY A 169 -29.52 -18.21 -18.28
N GLY A 170 -28.33 -18.76 -18.67
CA GLY A 170 -28.03 -19.02 -20.08
C GLY A 170 -27.13 -18.06 -20.83
N GLY A 171 -25.98 -18.58 -21.32
CA GLY A 171 -25.40 -18.12 -22.59
C GLY A 171 -23.91 -17.82 -22.60
N CYS A 172 -23.15 -18.78 -23.08
CA CYS A 172 -21.75 -18.70 -23.52
C CYS A 172 -21.37 -17.40 -24.25
N CYS A 173 -20.17 -16.87 -23.98
CA CYS A 173 -19.12 -16.72 -24.99
C CYS A 173 -17.81 -16.39 -24.31
N SER A 174 -16.81 -17.18 -24.65
CA SER A 174 -15.40 -17.08 -24.30
C SER A 174 -14.76 -15.76 -24.78
N GLY A 175 -13.92 -15.20 -23.91
CA GLY A 175 -13.02 -14.13 -24.27
C GLY A 175 -12.03 -13.96 -23.11
N ASP A 176 -10.87 -14.66 -23.22
CA ASP A 176 -9.75 -14.54 -22.30
C ASP A 176 -9.20 -13.12 -22.35
N ALA A 177 -9.60 -12.30 -21.40
CA ALA A 177 -8.85 -11.10 -21.04
C ALA A 177 -8.01 -11.48 -19.80
N VAL A 178 -6.73 -11.71 -20.01
CA VAL A 178 -5.74 -11.89 -18.95
C VAL A 178 -5.70 -10.59 -18.16
N ASP A 179 -6.19 -10.63 -16.94
CA ASP A 179 -6.11 -9.56 -15.97
C ASP A 179 -4.63 -9.34 -15.58
N THR A 180 -4.01 -8.35 -16.18
CA THR A 180 -2.58 -8.02 -16.01
C THR A 180 -2.29 -7.28 -14.71
N THR A 181 -3.29 -6.94 -13.93
CA THR A 181 -3.16 -6.08 -12.74
C THR A 181 -2.72 -6.85 -11.49
N GLN A 182 -3.00 -8.14 -11.38
CA GLN A 182 -2.56 -8.96 -10.23
C GLN A 182 -1.09 -9.39 -10.30
N ALA A 183 -0.46 -9.30 -11.47
CA ALA A 183 0.93 -9.72 -11.67
C ALA A 183 1.97 -8.64 -11.32
N GLU A 184 1.59 -7.38 -11.23
CA GLU A 184 2.53 -6.28 -11.01
C GLU A 184 2.93 -6.10 -9.53
N ASP A 185 2.03 -6.41 -8.60
CA ASP A 185 2.33 -6.33 -7.15
C ASP A 185 3.15 -7.55 -6.63
N ALA A 186 3.26 -8.62 -7.41
CA ALA A 186 3.92 -9.88 -7.02
C ALA A 186 5.29 -10.12 -7.65
N ILE A 187 5.85 -9.18 -8.44
CA ILE A 187 7.19 -9.36 -9.03
C ILE A 187 8.27 -9.01 -8.01
N ALA A 188 8.38 -9.81 -6.98
CA ALA A 188 9.60 -9.94 -6.20
C ALA A 188 10.53 -10.86 -6.96
N THR A 189 11.54 -10.33 -7.62
CA THR A 189 12.58 -11.13 -8.27
C THR A 189 13.35 -11.92 -7.24
N THR A 190 13.12 -13.23 -7.18
CA THR A 190 14.08 -14.19 -6.65
C THR A 190 15.27 -14.23 -7.61
N SER A 191 16.31 -13.48 -7.30
CA SER A 191 17.64 -13.75 -7.86
C SER A 191 18.47 -14.42 -6.77
N LYS A 192 18.98 -15.59 -7.10
CA LYS A 192 19.98 -16.32 -6.30
C LYS A 192 21.24 -15.49 -6.16
#